data_090b07dad9ee612c4905a28a3291da90
#
_entry.id   090b07dad9ee612c4905a28a3291da90
#
_cell.length_a   1.000
_cell.length_b   1.000
_cell.length_c   1.000
_cell.angle_alpha   90.00
_cell.angle_beta   90.00
_cell.angle_gamma   90.00
#
_symmetry.space_group_name_H-M   'P 1'
#
loop_
_entity.id
_entity.type
_entity.pdbx_description
1 polymer ?
#
loop_
_entity_poly.entity_id
_entity_poly.type
_entity_poly.pdbx_seq_one_letter_code
_entity_poly.pdbx_strand_id
1 'polypeptide(L)'
;MPYVYPEVDELRNKPVAGSGTCVDIIKEYVPGLKGLPTTSWKAGVNVMEAGAKVAKGTAIATFVNGRYPRINTGNHAAIVIKVMPSGIWVMDQWANDKRPTIQLRLITIPPRALQRNSDGSFRNPSNNALAFYVIEK
;
A
#
# COMPACT_ATOMS: atom_id res chain seq x y z
N MET A 1 10.88 -7.12 10.63
CA MET A 1 11.60 -6.09 9.87
C MET A 1 10.87 -5.79 8.58
N PRO A 2 10.65 -4.52 8.24
CA PRO A 2 9.94 -4.17 7.02
C PRO A 2 10.78 -4.45 5.77
N TYR A 3 10.08 -4.53 4.64
CA TYR A 3 10.71 -4.60 3.32
C TYR A 3 10.78 -3.17 2.77
N VAL A 4 11.95 -2.77 2.30
CA VAL A 4 12.20 -1.38 1.87
C VAL A 4 12.85 -1.35 0.48
N TYR A 5 12.34 -0.46 -0.38
CA TYR A 5 12.94 -0.15 -1.68
C TYR A 5 13.32 1.34 -1.69
N PRO A 6 14.57 1.69 -1.33
CA PRO A 6 14.96 3.08 -1.14
C PRO A 6 14.87 3.95 -2.41
N GLU A 7 14.99 3.34 -3.60
CA GLU A 7 14.96 4.06 -4.87
C GLU A 7 13.52 4.33 -5.37
N VAL A 8 12.55 4.34 -4.49
CA VAL A 8 11.13 4.46 -4.84
C VAL A 8 10.81 5.71 -5.67
N ASP A 9 11.53 6.82 -5.47
CA ASP A 9 11.30 8.05 -6.24
C ASP A 9 11.51 7.84 -7.74
N GLU A 10 12.36 6.90 -8.12
CA GLU A 10 12.68 6.63 -9.52
C GLU A 10 11.52 5.95 -10.25
N LEU A 11 10.53 5.44 -9.53
CA LEU A 11 9.41 4.72 -10.15
C LEU A 11 8.38 5.63 -10.79
N ARG A 12 8.34 6.90 -10.41
CA ARG A 12 7.33 7.82 -10.92
C ARG A 12 7.40 7.92 -12.44
N ASN A 13 6.25 7.72 -13.08
CA ASN A 13 6.09 7.76 -14.54
C ASN A 13 6.76 6.61 -15.29
N LYS A 14 7.32 5.61 -14.59
CA LYS A 14 7.74 4.39 -15.28
C LYS A 14 6.51 3.57 -15.68
N PRO A 15 6.63 2.73 -16.73
CA PRO A 15 5.55 1.84 -17.11
C PRO A 15 5.11 0.98 -15.92
N VAL A 16 3.82 0.64 -15.87
CA VAL A 16 3.31 -0.24 -14.82
C VAL A 16 4.05 -1.57 -14.82
N ALA A 17 4.28 -2.12 -13.63
CA ALA A 17 4.95 -3.40 -13.44
C ALA A 17 3.99 -4.56 -13.73
N GLY A 18 4.52 -5.65 -14.26
CA GLY A 18 3.80 -6.90 -14.48
C GLY A 18 2.51 -6.70 -15.27
N SER A 19 1.41 -7.26 -14.77
CA SER A 19 0.09 -7.14 -15.38
C SER A 19 -0.63 -5.82 -15.06
N GLY A 20 0.00 -4.94 -14.29
CA GLY A 20 -0.57 -3.64 -13.91
C GLY A 20 -1.34 -3.65 -12.60
N THR A 21 -1.50 -4.79 -11.94
CA THR A 21 -2.15 -4.85 -10.63
C THR A 21 -1.31 -4.18 -9.55
N CYS A 22 -1.96 -3.72 -8.48
CA CYS A 22 -1.27 -3.01 -7.41
C CYS A 22 -0.17 -3.85 -6.74
N VAL A 23 -0.35 -5.15 -6.62
CA VAL A 23 0.64 -6.03 -5.98
C VAL A 23 1.87 -6.25 -6.86
N ASP A 24 1.76 -6.09 -8.17
CA ASP A 24 2.87 -6.33 -9.08
C ASP A 24 4.00 -5.32 -8.90
N ILE A 25 3.71 -4.07 -8.50
CA ILE A 25 4.75 -3.09 -8.19
C ILE A 25 5.61 -3.57 -7.01
N ILE A 26 4.97 -4.16 -6.00
CA ILE A 26 5.66 -4.73 -4.84
C ILE A 26 6.54 -5.90 -5.26
N LYS A 27 5.96 -6.84 -6.01
CA LYS A 27 6.67 -8.06 -6.43
C LYS A 27 7.82 -7.78 -7.39
N GLU A 28 7.73 -6.71 -8.18
CA GLU A 28 8.76 -6.39 -9.15
C GLU A 28 9.94 -5.65 -8.53
N TYR A 29 9.67 -4.70 -7.64
CA TYR A 29 10.70 -3.76 -7.21
C TYR A 29 11.20 -3.97 -5.78
N VAL A 30 10.38 -4.49 -4.87
CA VAL A 30 10.77 -4.54 -3.46
C VAL A 30 11.63 -5.75 -3.16
N PRO A 31 12.91 -5.55 -2.73
CA PRO A 31 13.78 -6.67 -2.40
C PRO A 31 13.18 -7.55 -1.30
N GLY A 32 13.26 -8.85 -1.49
CA GLY A 32 12.72 -9.83 -0.56
C GLY A 32 11.27 -10.22 -0.81
N LEU A 33 10.52 -9.42 -1.59
CA LEU A 33 9.12 -9.72 -1.93
C LEU A 33 8.94 -10.21 -3.37
N LYS A 34 10.00 -10.20 -4.17
CA LYS A 34 9.95 -10.67 -5.55
C LYS A 34 9.56 -12.14 -5.58
N GLY A 35 8.54 -12.45 -6.36
CA GLY A 35 8.10 -13.82 -6.56
C GLY A 35 7.35 -14.45 -5.39
N LEU A 36 7.17 -13.74 -4.28
CA LEU A 36 6.41 -14.26 -3.15
C LEU A 36 4.91 -13.99 -3.33
N PRO A 37 4.05 -14.95 -3.03
CA PRO A 37 2.60 -14.73 -3.10
C PRO A 37 2.15 -13.81 -1.96
N THR A 38 1.05 -13.09 -2.19
CA THR A 38 0.47 -12.21 -1.17
C THR A 38 0.01 -12.97 0.07
N THR A 39 -0.23 -14.26 -0.05
CA THR A 39 -0.59 -15.12 1.08
C THR A 39 0.54 -15.25 2.10
N SER A 40 1.79 -14.96 1.71
CA SER A 40 2.94 -14.98 2.62
C SER A 40 3.16 -13.66 3.34
N TRP A 41 2.45 -12.60 2.93
CA TRP A 41 2.62 -11.28 3.54
C TRP A 41 2.04 -11.25 4.95
N LYS A 42 2.78 -10.64 5.87
CA LYS A 42 2.36 -10.47 7.26
C LYS A 42 2.17 -8.99 7.56
N ALA A 43 1.11 -8.68 8.29
CA ALA A 43 0.86 -7.31 8.73
C ALA A 43 1.82 -6.95 9.87
N GLY A 44 2.55 -5.88 9.68
CA GLY A 44 3.32 -5.24 10.73
C GLY A 44 2.52 -4.12 11.40
N VAL A 45 3.21 -3.04 11.77
CA VAL A 45 2.59 -1.90 12.42
C VAL A 45 1.65 -1.16 11.45
N ASN A 46 0.58 -0.57 11.99
CA ASN A 46 -0.29 0.31 11.21
C ASN A 46 0.49 1.57 10.79
N VAL A 47 0.41 1.92 9.52
CA VAL A 47 1.23 3.00 8.95
C VAL A 47 0.94 4.34 9.60
N MET A 48 -0.34 4.70 9.75
CA MET A 48 -0.69 6.00 10.33
C MET A 48 -0.38 6.08 11.83
N GLU A 49 -0.45 4.95 12.54
CA GLU A 49 -0.06 4.92 13.96
C GLU A 49 1.45 5.08 14.14
N ALA A 50 2.24 4.49 13.25
CA ALA A 50 3.69 4.61 13.30
C ALA A 50 4.16 5.99 12.80
N GLY A 51 3.43 6.59 11.88
CA GLY A 51 3.69 7.92 11.37
C GLY A 51 5.09 8.07 10.75
N ALA A 52 5.82 9.10 11.19
CA ALA A 52 7.13 9.41 10.63
C ALA A 52 8.20 8.32 10.82
N LYS A 53 7.93 7.32 11.65
CA LYS A 53 8.84 6.18 11.83
C LYS A 53 8.85 5.23 10.62
N VAL A 54 7.85 5.32 9.76
CA VAL A 54 7.81 4.52 8.53
C VAL A 54 8.74 5.15 7.50
N ALA A 55 9.79 4.44 7.13
CA ALA A 55 10.80 4.96 6.23
C ALA A 55 10.29 5.05 4.79
N LYS A 56 10.82 6.02 4.03
CA LYS A 56 10.62 6.08 2.58
C LYS A 56 11.04 4.75 1.94
N GLY A 57 10.24 4.25 1.03
CA GLY A 57 10.50 2.99 0.33
C GLY A 57 9.88 1.78 0.99
N THR A 58 9.24 1.93 2.16
CA THR A 58 8.60 0.81 2.86
C THR A 58 7.40 0.28 2.06
N ALA A 59 7.36 -1.03 1.87
CA ALA A 59 6.21 -1.69 1.25
C ALA A 59 5.05 -1.77 2.25
N ILE A 60 3.88 -1.35 1.83
CA ILE A 60 2.67 -1.33 2.65
C ILE A 60 1.50 -1.94 1.90
N ALA A 61 0.51 -2.42 2.64
CA ALA A 61 -0.70 -2.97 2.04
C ALA A 61 -1.87 -2.86 3.03
N THR A 62 -3.08 -2.99 2.48
CA THR A 62 -4.27 -3.16 3.31
C THR A 62 -4.29 -4.57 3.85
N PHE A 63 -4.57 -4.74 5.14
CA PHE A 63 -4.67 -6.05 5.77
C PHE A 63 -5.99 -6.15 6.52
N VAL A 64 -6.54 -7.37 6.55
CA VAL A 64 -7.72 -7.71 7.34
C VAL A 64 -7.37 -8.94 8.17
N ASN A 65 -7.50 -8.83 9.48
CA ASN A 65 -7.15 -9.91 10.42
C ASN A 65 -5.71 -10.43 10.21
N GLY A 66 -4.78 -9.51 9.93
CA GLY A 66 -3.37 -9.83 9.74
C GLY A 66 -3.01 -10.43 8.38
N ARG A 67 -3.96 -10.49 7.44
CA ARG A 67 -3.73 -11.09 6.13
C ARG A 67 -4.11 -10.13 5.01
N TYR A 68 -3.40 -10.23 3.89
CA TYR A 68 -3.79 -9.50 2.69
C TYR A 68 -5.05 -10.16 2.11
N PRO A 69 -6.17 -9.42 2.02
CA PRO A 69 -7.44 -10.06 1.64
C PRO A 69 -7.45 -10.45 0.16
N ARG A 70 -7.95 -11.65 -0.12
CA ARG A 70 -8.07 -12.18 -1.49
C ARG A 70 -9.45 -11.83 -2.04
N ILE A 71 -9.65 -10.54 -2.32
CA ILE A 71 -10.91 -10.01 -2.83
C ILE A 71 -10.63 -9.20 -4.11
N ASN A 72 -11.66 -9.00 -4.92
CA ASN A 72 -11.51 -8.31 -6.21
C ASN A 72 -11.40 -6.80 -6.07
N THR A 73 -11.96 -6.25 -5.01
CA THR A 73 -11.95 -4.80 -4.77
C THR A 73 -11.71 -4.50 -3.29
N GLY A 74 -11.21 -3.32 -2.99
CA GLY A 74 -11.02 -2.88 -1.61
C GLY A 74 -9.71 -3.32 -0.97
N ASN A 75 -8.84 -3.97 -1.72
CA ASN A 75 -7.47 -4.26 -1.28
C ASN A 75 -6.48 -3.47 -2.13
N HIS A 76 -5.34 -3.11 -1.55
CA HIS A 76 -4.34 -2.32 -2.25
C HIS A 76 -2.96 -2.50 -1.62
N ALA A 77 -1.92 -2.32 -2.43
CA ALA A 77 -0.54 -2.31 -1.99
C ALA A 77 0.19 -1.14 -2.63
N ALA A 78 1.19 -0.61 -1.95
CA ALA A 78 1.91 0.57 -2.40
C ALA A 78 3.29 0.65 -1.75
N ILE A 79 4.11 1.60 -2.22
CA ILE A 79 5.43 1.87 -1.63
C ILE A 79 5.42 3.30 -1.09
N VAL A 80 5.79 3.46 0.17
CA VAL A 80 5.72 4.76 0.86
C VAL A 80 6.73 5.75 0.30
N ILE A 81 6.28 6.96 0.05
CA ILE A 81 7.13 8.13 -0.15
C ILE A 81 7.27 8.88 1.17
N LYS A 82 6.15 9.22 1.81
CA LYS A 82 6.16 9.97 3.07
C LYS A 82 4.85 9.81 3.80
N VAL A 83 4.91 9.57 5.10
CA VAL A 83 3.73 9.57 5.96
C VAL A 83 3.56 10.97 6.55
N MET A 84 2.36 11.51 6.42
CA MET A 84 2.00 12.84 6.92
C MET A 84 0.80 12.72 7.88
N PRO A 85 0.54 13.75 8.71
CA PRO A 85 -0.63 13.70 9.60
C PRO A 85 -1.96 13.48 8.88
N SER A 86 -2.08 13.91 7.63
CA SER A 86 -3.31 13.81 6.84
C SER A 86 -3.39 12.58 5.94
N GLY A 87 -2.32 11.79 5.83
CA GLY A 87 -2.32 10.64 4.95
C GLY A 87 -0.94 10.17 4.55
N ILE A 88 -0.90 9.37 3.48
CA ILE A 88 0.33 8.70 3.03
C ILE A 88 0.58 9.04 1.58
N TRP A 89 1.72 9.65 1.27
CA TRP A 89 2.21 9.76 -0.11
C TRP A 89 2.83 8.44 -0.51
N VAL A 90 2.40 7.89 -1.65
CA VAL A 90 2.86 6.58 -2.14
C VAL A 90 3.17 6.62 -3.62
N MET A 91 3.98 5.65 -4.07
CA MET A 91 4.04 5.21 -5.46
C MET A 91 3.18 3.97 -5.59
N ASP A 92 2.22 3.99 -6.50
CA ASP A 92 1.33 2.86 -6.72
C ASP A 92 0.84 2.77 -8.16
N GLN A 93 0.18 1.67 -8.46
CA GLN A 93 -0.48 1.38 -9.72
C GLN A 93 -1.71 0.50 -9.42
N TRP A 94 -2.67 0.44 -10.34
CA TRP A 94 -3.78 -0.50 -10.22
C TRP A 94 -4.35 -0.86 -11.59
N ALA A 95 -4.94 -2.08 -11.64
CA ALA A 95 -5.29 -2.74 -12.89
C ALA A 95 -6.26 -2.00 -13.79
N ASN A 96 -7.21 -1.27 -13.21
CA ASN A 96 -8.26 -0.57 -13.97
C ASN A 96 -7.94 0.91 -14.22
N ASP A 97 -6.71 1.32 -13.90
CA ASP A 97 -6.28 2.69 -14.17
C ASP A 97 -5.97 2.81 -15.66
N LYS A 98 -6.50 3.87 -16.27
CA LYS A 98 -6.23 4.16 -17.68
C LYS A 98 -4.82 4.70 -17.91
N ARG A 99 -4.13 5.12 -16.85
CA ARG A 99 -2.75 5.62 -16.95
C ARG A 99 -1.79 4.43 -17.06
N PRO A 100 -0.92 4.42 -18.06
CA PRO A 100 -0.03 3.27 -18.28
C PRO A 100 1.24 3.32 -17.42
N THR A 101 1.31 4.21 -16.43
CA THR A 101 2.53 4.44 -15.64
C THR A 101 2.26 4.41 -14.15
N ILE A 102 3.33 4.16 -13.39
CA ILE A 102 3.32 4.24 -11.92
C ILE A 102 3.10 5.70 -11.52
N GLN A 103 2.24 5.94 -10.53
CA GLN A 103 1.83 7.26 -10.12
C GLN A 103 2.26 7.60 -8.69
N LEU A 104 2.61 8.87 -8.47
CA LEU A 104 2.72 9.43 -7.13
C LEU A 104 1.31 9.87 -6.70
N ARG A 105 0.85 9.37 -5.55
CA ARG A 105 -0.52 9.61 -5.11
C ARG A 105 -0.58 9.81 -3.60
N LEU A 106 -1.51 10.66 -3.15
CA LEU A 106 -1.81 10.84 -1.72
C LEU A 106 -3.04 10.02 -1.36
N ILE A 107 -2.87 9.09 -0.42
CA ILE A 107 -3.98 8.36 0.19
C ILE A 107 -4.33 9.08 1.49
N THR A 108 -5.52 9.68 1.54
CA THR A 108 -5.91 10.53 2.67
C THR A 108 -6.62 9.74 3.77
N ILE A 109 -6.69 10.36 4.95
CA ILE A 109 -7.58 9.89 6.02
C ILE A 109 -8.98 10.42 5.70
N PRO A 110 -9.98 9.54 5.53
CA PRO A 110 -11.34 10.00 5.23
C PRO A 110 -11.96 10.72 6.44
N PRO A 111 -13.02 11.51 6.20
CA PRO A 111 -13.79 12.06 7.31
C PRO A 111 -14.23 10.98 8.28
N ARG A 112 -14.36 11.30 9.56
CA ARG A 112 -14.63 10.34 10.63
C ARG A 112 -15.79 9.38 10.30
N ALA A 113 -16.88 9.92 9.75
CA ALA A 113 -18.07 9.11 9.40
C ALA A 113 -17.80 8.09 8.30
N LEU A 114 -16.73 8.25 7.52
CA LEU A 114 -16.39 7.39 6.38
C LEU A 114 -15.18 6.49 6.63
N GLN A 115 -14.67 6.45 7.87
CA GLN A 115 -13.46 5.67 8.18
C GLN A 115 -13.76 4.19 8.37
N ARG A 116 -14.90 3.85 8.97
CA ARG A 116 -15.25 2.47 9.28
C ARG A 116 -16.71 2.16 8.97
N ASN A 117 -16.96 0.91 8.66
CA ASN A 117 -18.29 0.34 8.55
C ASN A 117 -18.86 0.09 9.96
N SER A 118 -20.16 -0.23 10.04
CA SER A 118 -20.82 -0.51 11.31
C SER A 118 -20.24 -1.71 12.06
N ASP A 119 -19.62 -2.65 11.34
CA ASP A 119 -18.97 -3.82 11.94
C ASP A 119 -17.54 -3.57 12.41
N GLY A 120 -17.05 -2.33 12.29
CA GLY A 120 -15.70 -1.95 12.69
C GLY A 120 -14.62 -2.13 11.62
N SER A 121 -14.93 -2.76 10.49
CA SER A 121 -13.97 -2.88 9.40
C SER A 121 -13.73 -1.53 8.73
N PHE A 122 -12.59 -1.40 8.06
CA PHE A 122 -12.26 -0.17 7.32
C PHE A 122 -13.17 -0.01 6.11
N ARG A 123 -13.69 1.20 5.95
CA ARG A 123 -14.51 1.56 4.80
C ARG A 123 -13.60 1.96 3.65
N ASN A 124 -13.87 1.42 2.45
CA ASN A 124 -13.09 1.71 1.23
C ASN A 124 -11.57 1.62 1.48
N PRO A 125 -11.05 0.45 1.91
CA PRO A 125 -9.67 0.35 2.42
C PRO A 125 -8.61 0.86 1.45
N SER A 126 -8.75 0.63 0.15
CA SER A 126 -7.75 1.03 -0.84
C SER A 126 -7.55 2.55 -0.94
N ASN A 127 -8.52 3.34 -0.45
CA ASN A 127 -8.45 4.80 -0.43
C ASN A 127 -8.52 5.37 1.00
N ASN A 128 -8.24 4.55 1.99
CA ASN A 128 -8.31 4.91 3.40
C ASN A 128 -6.94 4.71 4.04
N ALA A 129 -6.26 5.82 4.37
CA ALA A 129 -4.91 5.73 4.93
C ALA A 129 -4.84 4.92 6.22
N LEU A 130 -5.93 4.85 6.98
CA LEU A 130 -5.98 4.09 8.24
C LEU A 130 -5.94 2.57 8.04
N ALA A 131 -6.20 2.09 6.81
CA ALA A 131 -6.29 0.66 6.52
C ALA A 131 -4.95 0.02 6.15
N PHE A 132 -3.87 0.80 6.06
CA PHE A 132 -2.58 0.31 5.60
C PHE A 132 -1.67 -0.10 6.75
N TYR A 133 -0.98 -1.20 6.55
CA TYR A 133 0.00 -1.75 7.47
C TYR A 133 1.31 -2.01 6.73
N VAL A 134 2.41 -1.93 7.44
CA VAL A 134 3.72 -2.31 6.89
C VAL A 134 3.68 -3.81 6.57
N ILE A 135 4.20 -4.19 5.39
CA ILE A 135 4.40 -5.61 5.07
C ILE A 135 5.64 -6.08 5.84
N GLU A 136 5.46 -7.04 6.72
CA GLU A 136 6.50 -7.50 7.65
C GLU A 136 7.05 -8.87 7.26
N LYS A 137 8.29 -9.09 7.63
CA LYS A 137 8.93 -10.39 7.43
C LYS A 137 8.46 -11.47 8.39
#